data_572aacd33afcecab732deea5129e30b6
#
_entry.id   572aacd33afcecab732deea5129e30b6
#
_cell.length_a   1.000
_cell.length_b   1.000
_cell.length_c   1.000
_cell.angle_alpha   90.00
_cell.angle_beta   90.00
_cell.angle_gamma   90.00
#
_symmetry.space_group_name_H-M   'P 1'
#
loop_
_entity.id
_entity.type
_entity.pdbx_description
1 polymer ?
#
loop_
_entity_poly.entity_id
_entity_poly.type
_entity_poly.pdbx_seq_one_letter_code
_entity_poly.pdbx_strand_id
1 'polypeptide(L)'
;MVACKGGFHFASRRRTRTPPFAEIVSASSPNAAALAGRMLALAFVFAAVYGSYLPAQQTPPANAQDQQLQGRADSADDRKPFLNVIFPEALPPLLPDGTARVWLHKNRLRMYGWLDGGFTYASTGSGLLTDAPTSNRFGNEFLLNGAWLIVDRVPSNEGWSVGFRADFYAGSDAALLRPLDNFGPQSTHMGTDFRQAYLSLHTPGINSHGIDWTLGRQNVPTGYETLMGPYRPTYSESYFWIKYEVGSTSALATIHPTAKLDLIGGVVMGYNTVFELRGRSPSYVTRALYRPHFDKYTQLIATVYTGPEPFAVTAGHLGTWQILAELQTRHVWTPRIGQVAQVHYAADVRDPTTKRVSPTQGTYLLTAFRVTPKLFVNTREEWFSDPHGVRNETPGTYSEASLGLNVMPVAWLNFRPEARGDFAGQRSFAASLGGPATRNQLTVAFDLIVKFDAFR
;
A
#
# COMPACT_ATOMS: atom_id res chain seq x y z
N MET A 1 61.62 14.25 -24.34
CA MET A 1 61.64 15.71 -24.11
C MET A 1 60.54 16.36 -24.90
N VAL A 2 59.31 16.46 -24.38
CA VAL A 2 58.30 17.40 -24.81
C VAL A 2 57.40 17.63 -23.58
N ALA A 3 57.36 18.84 -23.09
CA ALA A 3 56.53 19.28 -21.97
C ALA A 3 55.17 19.68 -22.46
N CYS A 4 54.09 19.17 -21.85
CA CYS A 4 52.75 19.72 -21.97
C CYS A 4 52.33 20.36 -20.64
N LYS A 5 52.24 21.66 -20.60
CA LYS A 5 51.61 22.48 -19.57
C LYS A 5 50.08 22.43 -19.83
N GLY A 6 49.33 21.90 -18.89
CA GLY A 6 47.86 22.00 -18.88
C GLY A 6 47.40 22.68 -17.59
N GLY A 7 46.92 23.95 -17.74
CA GLY A 7 46.41 24.72 -16.61
C GLY A 7 45.06 24.21 -16.11
N PHE A 8 44.96 24.05 -14.81
CA PHE A 8 43.69 23.74 -14.14
C PHE A 8 42.88 25.04 -13.97
N HIS A 9 41.77 25.18 -14.69
CA HIS A 9 40.74 26.18 -14.39
C HIS A 9 39.84 25.61 -13.29
N PHE A 10 39.85 26.26 -12.13
CA PHE A 10 38.88 26.05 -11.08
C PHE A 10 37.52 26.68 -11.52
N ALA A 11 36.59 25.83 -11.91
CA ALA A 11 35.22 26.25 -12.14
C ALA A 11 34.54 26.49 -10.76
N SER A 12 34.08 27.69 -10.51
CA SER A 12 33.35 28.07 -9.32
C SER A 12 32.07 27.27 -9.19
N ARG A 13 31.90 26.52 -8.10
CA ARG A 13 30.67 25.87 -7.73
C ARG A 13 29.57 26.91 -7.51
N ARG A 14 28.63 27.02 -8.44
CA ARG A 14 27.36 27.69 -8.19
C ARG A 14 26.62 26.93 -7.10
N ARG A 15 26.39 27.56 -5.95
CA ARG A 15 25.45 27.07 -4.94
C ARG A 15 24.06 27.13 -5.53
N THR A 16 23.49 25.95 -5.82
CA THR A 16 22.06 25.84 -6.13
C THR A 16 21.26 26.12 -4.85
N ARG A 17 20.63 27.29 -4.77
CA ARG A 17 19.67 27.59 -3.71
C ARG A 17 18.45 26.72 -3.91
N THR A 18 18.04 25.98 -2.88
CA THR A 18 16.71 25.35 -2.81
C THR A 18 15.67 26.46 -2.76
N PRO A 19 14.65 26.43 -3.62
CA PRO A 19 13.60 27.45 -3.58
C PRO A 19 12.80 27.33 -2.27
N PRO A 20 12.34 28.44 -1.69
CA PRO A 20 11.49 28.41 -0.51
C PRO A 20 10.13 27.77 -0.85
N PHE A 21 9.50 27.17 0.16
CA PHE A 21 8.24 26.42 0.06
C PHE A 21 7.12 27.19 -0.69
N ALA A 22 7.10 28.52 -0.58
CA ALA A 22 6.15 29.38 -1.28
C ALA A 22 6.31 29.38 -2.82
N GLU A 23 7.52 29.20 -3.36
CA GLU A 23 7.74 29.10 -4.81
C GLU A 23 7.31 27.73 -5.37
N ILE A 24 7.35 26.66 -4.55
CA ILE A 24 6.92 25.33 -4.95
C ILE A 24 5.40 25.30 -5.13
N VAL A 25 4.66 25.99 -4.25
CA VAL A 25 3.19 26.09 -4.34
C VAL A 25 2.75 26.96 -5.51
N SER A 26 3.53 27.98 -5.87
CA SER A 26 3.21 28.87 -7.00
C SER A 26 3.52 28.28 -8.38
N ALA A 27 4.37 27.23 -8.44
CA ALA A 27 4.71 26.53 -9.69
C ALA A 27 3.70 25.41 -10.05
N SER A 28 2.77 25.07 -9.17
CA SER A 28 1.62 24.24 -9.51
C SER A 28 0.67 25.02 -10.43
N SER A 29 0.31 24.46 -11.58
CA SER A 29 -0.62 25.12 -12.47
C SER A 29 -1.92 25.47 -11.72
N PRO A 30 -2.58 26.61 -11.99
CA PRO A 30 -3.84 26.98 -11.33
C PRO A 30 -4.94 25.90 -11.50
N ASN A 31 -4.80 25.00 -12.47
CA ASN A 31 -5.67 23.85 -12.68
C ASN A 31 -5.46 22.74 -11.63
N ALA A 32 -4.28 22.55 -11.07
CA ALA A 32 -4.02 21.51 -10.08
C ALA A 32 -4.65 21.81 -8.72
N ALA A 33 -4.55 23.07 -8.27
CA ALA A 33 -5.22 23.53 -7.04
C ALA A 33 -6.75 23.57 -7.20
N ALA A 34 -7.24 23.95 -8.39
CA ALA A 34 -8.66 23.92 -8.72
C ALA A 34 -9.20 22.47 -8.82
N LEU A 35 -8.40 21.53 -9.32
CA LEU A 35 -8.76 20.11 -9.38
C LEU A 35 -8.80 19.48 -7.99
N ALA A 36 -7.79 19.72 -7.16
CA ALA A 36 -7.78 19.29 -5.76
C ALA A 36 -8.96 19.86 -4.96
N GLY A 37 -9.27 21.14 -5.17
CA GLY A 37 -10.46 21.79 -4.59
C GLY A 37 -11.79 21.18 -5.08
N ARG A 38 -11.89 20.84 -6.37
CA ARG A 38 -13.07 20.14 -6.94
C ARG A 38 -13.20 18.70 -6.44
N MET A 39 -12.08 18.00 -6.27
CA MET A 39 -12.07 16.65 -5.68
C MET A 39 -12.47 16.65 -4.21
N LEU A 40 -11.99 17.62 -3.42
CA LEU A 40 -12.44 17.85 -2.04
C LEU A 40 -13.95 18.17 -2.00
N ALA A 41 -14.45 19.01 -2.89
CA ALA A 41 -15.87 19.34 -2.97
C ALA A 41 -16.73 18.13 -3.37
N LEU A 42 -16.28 17.28 -4.30
CA LEU A 42 -16.96 16.04 -4.69
C LEU A 42 -16.99 15.02 -3.54
N ALA A 43 -15.91 14.88 -2.77
CA ALA A 43 -15.87 14.01 -1.60
C ALA A 43 -16.83 14.50 -0.49
N PHE A 44 -16.90 15.81 -0.28
CA PHE A 44 -17.85 16.43 0.66
C PHE A 44 -19.32 16.29 0.18
N VAL A 45 -19.60 16.46 -1.11
CA VAL A 45 -20.93 16.26 -1.69
C VAL A 45 -21.35 14.80 -1.59
N PHE A 46 -20.43 13.85 -1.84
CA PHE A 46 -20.71 12.42 -1.69
C PHE A 46 -21.04 12.06 -0.23
N ALA A 47 -20.27 12.60 0.73
CA ALA A 47 -20.52 12.42 2.15
C ALA A 47 -21.83 13.08 2.62
N ALA A 48 -22.21 14.23 2.05
CA ALA A 48 -23.40 14.97 2.42
C ALA A 48 -24.70 14.38 1.82
N VAL A 49 -24.65 13.84 0.62
CA VAL A 49 -25.83 13.29 -0.09
C VAL A 49 -26.23 11.93 0.47
N TYR A 50 -25.27 11.11 0.96
CA TYR A 50 -25.54 9.76 1.44
C TYR A 50 -25.66 9.63 2.97
N GLY A 51 -25.40 10.70 3.74
CA GLY A 51 -25.41 10.68 5.20
C GLY A 51 -26.78 10.61 5.89
N SER A 52 -27.90 10.63 5.15
CA SER A 52 -29.23 10.89 5.72
C SER A 52 -30.10 9.66 6.00
N TYR A 53 -29.67 8.46 5.73
CA TYR A 53 -30.53 7.28 5.84
C TYR A 53 -29.89 6.05 6.52
N LEU A 54 -29.63 6.06 7.83
CA LEU A 54 -29.55 4.79 8.60
C LEU A 54 -29.50 5.00 10.14
N PRO A 55 -30.11 4.11 10.96
CA PRO A 55 -30.10 4.21 12.42
C PRO A 55 -28.76 3.75 13.03
N ALA A 56 -28.38 4.39 14.11
CA ALA A 56 -27.09 4.24 14.79
C ALA A 56 -26.88 2.87 15.47
N GLN A 57 -25.82 2.20 15.16
CA GLN A 57 -25.22 1.08 15.91
C GLN A 57 -23.68 0.99 15.75
N GLN A 58 -23.01 0.31 16.70
CA GLN A 58 -21.56 0.38 17.08
C GLN A 58 -20.47 0.14 16.02
N THR A 59 -19.27 0.71 16.25
CA THR A 59 -18.12 0.96 15.36
C THR A 59 -17.31 -0.26 14.95
N PRO A 60 -16.84 -0.38 13.70
CA PRO A 60 -15.83 -1.36 13.29
C PRO A 60 -14.41 -0.77 13.15
N PRO A 61 -13.36 -1.60 13.23
CA PRO A 61 -11.97 -1.22 13.17
C PRO A 61 -11.37 -1.06 11.78
N ALA A 62 -10.23 -0.44 11.72
CA ALA A 62 -9.49 0.02 10.58
C ALA A 62 -8.58 -1.05 9.90
N ASN A 63 -7.79 -0.68 8.87
CA ASN A 63 -7.08 -1.53 7.90
C ASN A 63 -5.91 -2.39 8.45
N ALA A 64 -5.11 -3.05 7.57
CA ALA A 64 -4.00 -3.92 7.97
C ALA A 64 -2.93 -3.21 8.82
N GLN A 65 -2.72 -1.90 8.67
CA GLN A 65 -1.90 -1.11 9.58
C GLN A 65 -2.61 -0.83 10.91
N ASP A 66 -3.91 -0.57 10.86
CA ASP A 66 -4.73 -0.35 12.03
C ASP A 66 -4.98 -1.66 12.79
N GLN A 67 -4.97 -2.82 12.13
CA GLN A 67 -4.97 -4.14 12.79
C GLN A 67 -3.69 -4.39 13.58
N GLN A 68 -2.59 -3.74 13.23
CA GLN A 68 -1.37 -3.79 14.02
C GLN A 68 -1.52 -3.07 15.39
N LEU A 69 -2.34 -2.03 15.42
CA LEU A 69 -2.68 -1.30 16.65
C LEU A 69 -3.84 -1.94 17.44
N GLN A 70 -4.64 -2.78 16.77
CA GLN A 70 -5.84 -3.39 17.33
C GLN A 70 -5.67 -4.86 17.71
N GLY A 71 -4.66 -5.21 18.44
CA GLY A 71 -4.58 -6.52 19.12
C GLY A 71 -5.69 -6.76 20.17
N ARG A 72 -6.86 -6.16 20.00
CA ARG A 72 -8.05 -6.37 20.84
C ARG A 72 -8.91 -7.47 20.24
N ALA A 73 -9.06 -8.54 21.00
CA ALA A 73 -10.20 -9.43 20.92
C ALA A 73 -11.46 -8.64 21.33
N ASP A 74 -12.10 -7.97 20.38
CA ASP A 74 -13.45 -7.45 20.60
C ASP A 74 -14.46 -8.51 20.23
N SER A 75 -15.37 -8.74 21.18
CA SER A 75 -16.51 -9.66 21.18
C SER A 75 -17.24 -9.70 19.83
N ALA A 76 -17.70 -10.90 19.50
CA ALA A 76 -18.59 -11.29 18.43
C ALA A 76 -19.59 -10.19 17.98
N ASP A 77 -19.17 -9.30 17.12
CA ASP A 77 -20.05 -8.51 16.28
C ASP A 77 -20.06 -9.15 14.89
N ASP A 78 -21.18 -9.74 14.50
CA ASP A 78 -21.42 -10.35 13.19
C ASP A 78 -21.25 -9.38 12.00
N ARG A 79 -20.87 -8.13 12.29
CA ARG A 79 -20.69 -7.00 11.40
C ARG A 79 -19.26 -6.51 11.25
N LYS A 80 -18.25 -7.34 11.62
CA LYS A 80 -16.86 -7.01 11.24
C LYS A 80 -16.85 -6.71 9.76
N PRO A 81 -16.35 -5.54 9.33
CA PRO A 81 -16.34 -5.20 7.92
C PRO A 81 -15.59 -6.30 7.19
N PHE A 82 -16.27 -7.00 6.30
CA PHE A 82 -15.71 -8.14 5.56
C PHE A 82 -14.55 -7.73 4.64
N LEU A 83 -14.33 -6.45 4.43
CA LEU A 83 -13.12 -5.88 3.84
C LEU A 83 -11.86 -6.12 4.70
N ASN A 84 -12.02 -6.50 5.98
CA ASN A 84 -10.96 -6.89 6.90
C ASN A 84 -11.00 -8.38 7.29
N VAL A 85 -11.88 -9.18 6.71
CA VAL A 85 -12.19 -10.56 7.14
C VAL A 85 -11.27 -11.59 6.51
N ILE A 86 -10.01 -11.31 6.31
CA ILE A 86 -9.16 -12.29 5.64
C ILE A 86 -8.36 -13.14 6.64
N PHE A 87 -8.30 -12.73 7.89
CA PHE A 87 -7.81 -13.58 8.97
C PHE A 87 -8.97 -14.04 9.85
N PRO A 88 -9.44 -15.28 9.73
CA PRO A 88 -10.38 -15.83 10.68
C PRO A 88 -9.73 -15.85 12.08
N GLU A 89 -10.51 -15.54 13.09
CA GLU A 89 -10.05 -15.43 14.49
C GLU A 89 -9.53 -16.75 15.09
N ALA A 90 -9.78 -17.86 14.43
CA ALA A 90 -9.35 -19.17 14.86
C ALA A 90 -8.67 -19.94 13.73
N LEU A 91 -7.37 -19.77 13.59
CA LEU A 91 -6.53 -20.71 12.84
C LEU A 91 -6.20 -21.89 13.75
N PRO A 92 -6.09 -23.12 13.21
CA PRO A 92 -5.58 -24.24 13.99
C PRO A 92 -4.16 -23.91 14.48
N PRO A 93 -3.87 -24.09 15.77
CA PRO A 93 -2.54 -23.80 16.29
C PRO A 93 -1.52 -24.75 15.69
N LEU A 94 -0.40 -24.23 15.21
CA LEU A 94 0.74 -25.04 14.77
C LEU A 94 1.50 -25.67 15.95
N LEU A 95 1.50 -25.00 17.10
CA LEU A 95 2.15 -25.52 18.29
C LEU A 95 1.15 -26.24 19.17
N PRO A 96 1.50 -27.44 19.68
CA PRO A 96 0.68 -28.13 20.67
C PRO A 96 0.57 -27.30 21.95
N ASP A 97 -0.47 -27.57 22.72
CA ASP A 97 -0.61 -26.98 24.05
C ASP A 97 0.60 -27.35 24.90
N GLY A 98 1.26 -26.35 25.48
CA GLY A 98 2.49 -26.54 26.24
C GLY A 98 3.09 -25.25 26.76
N THR A 99 4.19 -25.37 27.48
CA THR A 99 4.89 -24.27 28.16
C THR A 99 5.25 -23.11 27.21
N ALA A 100 5.66 -23.45 25.97
CA ALA A 100 6.02 -22.45 24.96
C ALA A 100 4.84 -21.57 24.59
N ARG A 101 3.68 -22.16 24.31
CA ARG A 101 2.45 -21.43 23.97
C ARG A 101 2.00 -20.53 25.11
N VAL A 102 1.99 -21.04 26.35
CA VAL A 102 1.66 -20.26 27.54
C VAL A 102 2.61 -19.08 27.72
N TRP A 103 3.92 -19.30 27.54
CA TRP A 103 4.92 -18.24 27.65
C TRP A 103 4.71 -17.13 26.63
N LEU A 104 4.38 -17.49 25.40
CA LEU A 104 4.18 -16.54 24.31
C LEU A 104 2.91 -15.70 24.52
N HIS A 105 1.81 -16.32 24.95
CA HIS A 105 0.60 -15.61 25.35
C HIS A 105 0.86 -14.63 26.51
N LYS A 106 1.56 -15.08 27.54
CA LYS A 106 1.93 -14.24 28.68
C LYS A 106 2.74 -13.02 28.28
N ASN A 107 3.60 -13.15 27.26
CA ASN A 107 4.45 -12.07 26.78
C ASN A 107 3.82 -11.29 25.60
N ARG A 108 2.57 -11.59 25.22
CA ARG A 108 1.86 -10.96 24.08
C ARG A 108 2.58 -11.11 22.75
N LEU A 109 3.40 -12.15 22.61
CA LEU A 109 4.08 -12.46 21.37
C LEU A 109 3.14 -13.23 20.44
N ARG A 110 3.10 -12.83 19.17
CA ARG A 110 2.39 -13.56 18.10
C ARG A 110 3.40 -13.98 17.05
N MET A 111 3.20 -15.16 16.49
CA MET A 111 3.94 -15.64 15.33
C MET A 111 2.96 -16.31 14.38
N TYR A 112 2.86 -15.77 13.18
CA TYR A 112 1.92 -16.21 12.17
C TYR A 112 2.47 -15.95 10.77
N GLY A 113 1.79 -16.49 9.76
CA GLY A 113 2.21 -16.26 8.39
C GLY A 113 1.36 -17.04 7.40
N TRP A 114 1.85 -17.12 6.18
CA TRP A 114 1.20 -17.84 5.10
C TRP A 114 2.17 -18.22 4.00
N LEU A 115 1.75 -19.18 3.19
CA LEU A 115 2.29 -19.45 1.87
C LEU A 115 1.26 -18.97 0.84
N ASP A 116 1.73 -18.25 -0.16
CA ASP A 116 0.91 -17.72 -1.25
C ASP A 116 1.57 -18.09 -2.58
N GLY A 117 0.83 -18.77 -3.44
CA GLY A 117 1.30 -19.15 -4.76
C GLY A 117 0.16 -19.20 -5.75
N GLY A 118 0.45 -18.84 -7.00
CA GLY A 118 -0.58 -18.70 -8.01
C GLY A 118 -0.10 -18.93 -9.43
N PHE A 119 -1.06 -18.85 -10.35
CA PHE A 119 -0.85 -18.94 -11.79
C PHE A 119 -1.64 -17.84 -12.48
N THR A 120 -1.05 -17.26 -13.52
CA THR A 120 -1.71 -16.25 -14.35
C THR A 120 -1.65 -16.67 -15.81
N TYR A 121 -2.81 -16.88 -16.45
CA TYR A 121 -2.92 -16.85 -17.89
C TYR A 121 -3.00 -15.40 -18.36
N ALA A 122 -2.22 -15.05 -19.38
CA ALA A 122 -2.26 -13.74 -20.00
C ALA A 122 -2.43 -13.84 -21.51
N SER A 123 -3.36 -13.07 -22.06
CA SER A 123 -3.62 -13.00 -23.50
C SER A 123 -2.45 -12.41 -24.29
N THR A 124 -1.56 -11.70 -23.65
CA THR A 124 -0.34 -11.11 -24.24
C THR A 124 0.84 -12.07 -24.26
N GLY A 125 0.71 -13.26 -23.67
CA GLY A 125 1.72 -14.33 -23.73
C GLY A 125 2.48 -14.57 -22.44
N SER A 126 3.60 -15.30 -22.54
CA SER A 126 4.39 -15.74 -21.38
C SER A 126 5.48 -14.73 -21.00
N GLY A 127 5.96 -14.82 -19.77
CA GLY A 127 7.04 -13.98 -19.23
C GLY A 127 6.51 -12.71 -18.54
N LEU A 128 7.40 -11.76 -18.34
CA LEU A 128 7.07 -10.51 -17.66
C LEU A 128 6.03 -9.71 -18.43
N LEU A 129 4.90 -9.43 -17.82
CA LEU A 129 3.83 -8.62 -18.39
C LEU A 129 4.22 -7.14 -18.29
N THR A 130 4.10 -6.41 -19.38
CA THR A 130 4.32 -4.95 -19.40
C THR A 130 3.16 -4.24 -18.71
N ASP A 131 3.46 -3.21 -17.92
CA ASP A 131 2.48 -2.47 -17.13
C ASP A 131 1.63 -3.39 -16.22
N ALA A 132 2.19 -4.52 -15.81
CA ALA A 132 1.50 -5.54 -15.06
C ALA A 132 1.27 -5.13 -13.61
N PRO A 133 0.16 -5.59 -13.05
CA PRO A 133 0.02 -5.68 -11.60
C PRO A 133 1.11 -6.59 -11.02
N THR A 134 1.35 -6.43 -9.74
CA THR A 134 2.56 -6.92 -9.09
C THR A 134 2.63 -8.41 -8.84
N SER A 135 1.68 -8.96 -8.08
CA SER A 135 1.79 -10.36 -7.63
C SER A 135 1.64 -11.36 -8.76
N ASN A 136 0.88 -11.01 -9.81
CA ASN A 136 0.69 -11.85 -10.99
C ASN A 136 1.41 -11.31 -12.24
N ARG A 137 2.61 -10.78 -12.06
CA ARG A 137 3.38 -10.08 -13.12
C ARG A 137 3.94 -10.96 -14.24
N PHE A 138 3.94 -12.29 -14.09
CA PHE A 138 4.40 -13.20 -15.13
C PHE A 138 3.23 -13.96 -15.73
N GLY A 139 3.04 -13.82 -17.05
CA GLY A 139 2.02 -14.51 -17.80
C GLY A 139 2.40 -15.97 -18.08
N ASN A 140 1.43 -16.88 -17.98
CA ASN A 140 1.54 -18.30 -18.26
C ASN A 140 2.60 -19.04 -17.41
N GLU A 141 2.80 -18.58 -16.18
CA GLU A 141 3.76 -19.14 -15.23
C GLU A 141 3.13 -19.34 -13.84
N PHE A 142 3.63 -20.35 -13.12
CA PHE A 142 3.37 -20.53 -11.69
C PHE A 142 4.39 -19.74 -10.89
N LEU A 143 3.91 -19.03 -9.88
CA LEU A 143 4.73 -18.26 -8.97
C LEU A 143 4.53 -18.69 -7.53
N LEU A 144 5.60 -18.76 -6.75
CA LEU A 144 5.53 -18.60 -5.31
C LEU A 144 5.55 -17.10 -5.03
N ASN A 145 4.37 -16.51 -4.82
CA ASN A 145 4.26 -15.08 -4.55
C ASN A 145 4.95 -14.71 -3.25
N GLY A 146 4.63 -15.45 -2.17
CA GLY A 146 5.28 -15.20 -0.90
C GLY A 146 5.15 -16.33 0.12
N ALA A 147 6.26 -16.62 0.78
CA ALA A 147 6.32 -17.35 2.03
C ALA A 147 6.58 -16.34 3.15
N TRP A 148 5.60 -16.07 3.99
CA TRP A 148 5.62 -15.03 5.00
C TRP A 148 5.71 -15.59 6.40
N LEU A 149 6.56 -14.98 7.21
CA LEU A 149 6.65 -15.21 8.65
C LEU A 149 6.63 -13.86 9.37
N ILE A 150 5.68 -13.68 10.25
CA ILE A 150 5.49 -12.47 11.04
C ILE A 150 5.63 -12.79 12.51
N VAL A 151 6.46 -12.01 13.19
CA VAL A 151 6.59 -12.05 14.66
C VAL A 151 6.32 -10.65 15.16
N ASP A 152 5.34 -10.50 16.04
CA ASP A 152 5.02 -9.21 16.62
C ASP A 152 4.66 -9.27 18.11
N ARG A 153 4.80 -8.13 18.74
CA ARG A 153 4.29 -7.81 20.06
C ARG A 153 3.63 -6.44 20.00
N VAL A 154 2.31 -6.41 20.12
CA VAL A 154 1.56 -5.15 20.12
C VAL A 154 1.66 -4.48 21.50
N PRO A 155 1.97 -3.17 21.59
CA PRO A 155 1.96 -2.44 22.83
C PRO A 155 0.57 -2.48 23.51
N SER A 156 0.54 -2.33 24.83
CA SER A 156 -0.71 -2.06 25.57
C SER A 156 -1.10 -0.61 25.39
N ASN A 157 -2.40 -0.32 25.43
CA ASN A 157 -2.90 1.05 25.48
C ASN A 157 -2.92 1.60 26.93
N GLU A 158 -2.49 0.81 27.92
CA GLU A 158 -2.44 1.21 29.31
C GLU A 158 -1.01 1.57 29.71
N GLY A 159 -0.78 2.86 30.01
CA GLY A 159 0.51 3.36 30.44
C GLY A 159 1.61 3.24 29.37
N TRP A 160 2.87 3.21 29.81
CA TRP A 160 4.02 3.01 28.91
C TRP A 160 4.12 1.55 28.48
N SER A 161 4.14 1.31 27.19
CA SER A 161 4.24 -0.05 26.68
C SER A 161 5.05 -0.09 25.39
N VAL A 162 5.99 -1.05 25.31
CA VAL A 162 6.85 -1.27 24.15
C VAL A 162 6.35 -2.47 23.35
N GLY A 163 6.45 -2.39 22.06
CA GLY A 163 6.18 -3.48 21.12
C GLY A 163 7.23 -3.53 20.03
N PHE A 164 7.08 -4.49 19.13
CA PHE A 164 7.87 -4.61 17.90
C PHE A 164 7.12 -5.43 16.86
N ARG A 165 7.57 -5.34 15.63
CA ARG A 165 7.14 -6.22 14.54
C ARG A 165 8.32 -6.52 13.62
N ALA A 166 8.38 -7.77 13.14
CA ALA A 166 9.28 -8.23 12.12
C ALA A 166 8.51 -9.11 11.12
N ASP A 167 8.46 -8.69 9.86
CA ASP A 167 7.84 -9.41 8.76
C ASP A 167 8.92 -9.85 7.79
N PHE A 168 9.26 -11.12 7.81
CA PHE A 168 10.13 -11.73 6.81
C PHE A 168 9.29 -12.35 5.71
N TYR A 169 9.72 -12.20 4.46
CA TYR A 169 9.09 -12.90 3.34
C TYR A 169 10.10 -13.27 2.24
N ALA A 170 9.75 -14.33 1.51
CA ALA A 170 10.50 -14.84 0.38
C ALA A 170 9.54 -15.20 -0.75
N GLY A 171 9.90 -14.88 -2.00
CA GLY A 171 9.06 -15.17 -3.16
C GLY A 171 9.23 -14.14 -4.27
N SER A 172 8.32 -14.17 -5.24
CA SER A 172 8.35 -13.25 -6.38
C SER A 172 8.01 -11.82 -5.96
N ASP A 173 7.17 -11.64 -4.96
CA ASP A 173 6.83 -10.33 -4.41
C ASP A 173 8.04 -9.66 -3.75
N ALA A 174 8.87 -10.45 -3.06
CA ALA A 174 10.11 -9.96 -2.50
C ALA A 174 11.13 -9.58 -3.58
N ALA A 175 11.17 -10.30 -4.69
CA ALA A 175 12.01 -9.95 -5.84
C ALA A 175 11.58 -8.61 -6.48
N LEU A 176 10.26 -8.34 -6.52
CA LEU A 176 9.72 -7.13 -7.11
C LEU A 176 9.95 -5.89 -6.25
N LEU A 177 9.59 -5.97 -4.97
CA LEU A 177 9.58 -4.82 -4.06
C LEU A 177 10.89 -4.66 -3.28
N ARG A 178 11.95 -5.30 -3.76
CA ARG A 178 13.26 -5.18 -3.15
C ARG A 178 13.66 -3.72 -2.99
N PRO A 179 14.06 -3.31 -1.79
CA PRO A 179 14.75 -2.04 -1.60
C PRO A 179 16.04 -2.00 -2.42
N LEU A 180 16.39 -0.84 -2.92
CA LEU A 180 17.63 -0.68 -3.70
C LEU A 180 18.88 -0.88 -2.85
N ASP A 181 18.78 -0.69 -1.54
CA ASP A 181 19.83 -0.88 -0.56
C ASP A 181 19.74 -2.22 0.19
N ASN A 182 19.01 -3.19 -0.33
CA ASN A 182 18.94 -4.54 0.21
C ASN A 182 20.15 -5.38 -0.25
N PHE A 183 20.63 -6.25 0.62
CA PHE A 183 21.84 -7.07 0.45
C PHE A 183 21.56 -8.58 0.28
N GLY A 184 20.30 -9.00 0.16
CA GLY A 184 19.92 -10.42 -0.02
C GLY A 184 20.12 -10.93 -1.46
N PRO A 185 20.32 -12.25 -1.65
CA PRO A 185 20.36 -12.87 -2.97
C PRO A 185 19.00 -12.75 -3.67
N GLN A 186 19.02 -12.61 -4.98
CA GLN A 186 17.84 -12.35 -5.77
C GLN A 186 17.92 -12.84 -7.21
N SER A 187 16.77 -13.30 -7.71
CA SER A 187 16.51 -13.49 -9.13
C SER A 187 15.26 -12.70 -9.54
N THR A 188 14.88 -12.77 -10.80
CA THR A 188 13.62 -12.13 -11.28
C THR A 188 12.35 -12.74 -10.65
N HIS A 189 12.40 -14.03 -10.25
CA HIS A 189 11.27 -14.79 -9.71
C HIS A 189 11.35 -15.05 -8.22
N MET A 190 12.50 -14.85 -7.61
CA MET A 190 12.73 -15.16 -6.18
C MET A 190 13.58 -14.11 -5.53
N GLY A 191 13.11 -13.59 -4.41
CA GLY A 191 13.83 -12.70 -3.52
C GLY A 191 13.52 -13.00 -2.07
N THR A 192 14.27 -12.36 -1.19
CA THR A 192 14.00 -12.36 0.26
C THR A 192 14.12 -10.93 0.79
N ASP A 193 13.26 -10.58 1.72
CA ASP A 193 13.29 -9.26 2.33
C ASP A 193 12.62 -9.25 3.71
N PHE A 194 12.94 -8.24 4.52
CA PHE A 194 12.15 -7.84 5.69
C PHE A 194 11.22 -6.70 5.28
N ARG A 195 9.95 -7.01 5.03
CA ARG A 195 8.96 -6.00 4.65
C ARG A 195 8.78 -4.95 5.73
N GLN A 196 8.72 -5.40 6.98
CA GLN A 196 8.65 -4.56 8.16
C GLN A 196 9.63 -5.06 9.21
N ALA A 197 10.32 -4.15 9.87
CA ALA A 197 11.16 -4.38 11.02
C ALA A 197 11.21 -3.08 11.83
N TYR A 198 10.33 -2.94 12.84
CA TYR A 198 10.22 -1.72 13.61
C TYR A 198 9.95 -1.98 15.10
N LEU A 199 10.32 -1.01 15.91
CA LEU A 199 9.91 -0.89 17.31
C LEU A 199 8.67 -0.01 17.40
N SER A 200 7.81 -0.32 18.35
CA SER A 200 6.64 0.50 18.70
C SER A 200 6.63 0.83 20.18
N LEU A 201 6.13 2.02 20.51
CA LEU A 201 6.03 2.52 21.86
C LEU A 201 4.68 3.22 22.01
N HIS A 202 3.88 2.76 22.99
CA HIS A 202 2.73 3.53 23.45
C HIS A 202 3.15 4.41 24.62
N THR A 203 2.78 5.69 24.58
CA THR A 203 3.00 6.63 25.66
C THR A 203 1.66 7.20 26.12
N PRO A 204 1.38 7.29 27.43
CA PRO A 204 0.22 8.01 27.91
C PRO A 204 0.33 9.47 27.44
N GLY A 205 -0.71 9.99 26.82
CA GLY A 205 -0.76 11.35 26.31
C GLY A 205 -1.49 12.31 27.22
N ILE A 206 -1.61 13.56 26.77
CA ILE A 206 -2.39 14.60 27.47
C ILE A 206 -3.89 14.24 27.45
N ASN A 207 -4.32 13.44 26.48
CA ASN A 207 -5.68 12.88 26.38
C ASN A 207 -5.72 11.42 26.85
N SER A 208 -6.91 10.88 27.01
CA SER A 208 -7.14 9.50 27.49
C SER A 208 -6.69 8.39 26.54
N HIS A 209 -6.21 8.72 25.31
CA HIS A 209 -5.93 7.74 24.27
C HIS A 209 -4.43 7.56 23.96
N GLY A 210 -3.57 8.44 24.52
CA GLY A 210 -2.13 8.34 24.34
C GLY A 210 -1.61 8.67 22.94
N ILE A 211 -0.33 8.34 22.74
CA ILE A 211 0.39 8.50 21.46
C ILE A 211 1.13 7.20 21.16
N ASP A 212 0.97 6.69 19.94
CA ASP A 212 1.69 5.52 19.45
C ASP A 212 2.82 5.95 18.54
N TRP A 213 4.03 5.57 18.88
CA TRP A 213 5.25 5.82 18.11
C TRP A 213 5.72 4.56 17.45
N THR A 214 6.21 4.67 16.21
CA THR A 214 6.87 3.58 15.50
C THR A 214 8.16 4.06 14.88
N LEU A 215 9.21 3.25 14.98
CA LEU A 215 10.54 3.56 14.48
C LEU A 215 11.16 2.32 13.82
N GLY A 216 11.51 2.42 12.57
CA GLY A 216 12.11 1.35 11.77
C GLY A 216 11.47 1.23 10.40
N ARG A 217 11.77 0.13 9.71
CA ARG A 217 11.18 -0.14 8.42
C ARG A 217 9.73 -0.60 8.59
N GLN A 218 8.81 0.11 7.97
CA GLN A 218 7.38 -0.16 8.04
C GLN A 218 6.68 0.30 6.77
N ASN A 219 5.46 -0.18 6.56
CA ASN A 219 4.64 0.32 5.46
C ASN A 219 4.33 1.80 5.67
N VAL A 220 4.56 2.60 4.64
CA VAL A 220 4.13 4.00 4.63
C VAL A 220 2.60 4.01 4.51
N PRO A 221 1.89 4.82 5.31
CA PRO A 221 0.42 4.80 5.34
C PRO A 221 -0.21 5.50 4.12
N THR A 222 -0.05 4.92 2.94
CA THR A 222 -0.63 5.35 1.66
C THR A 222 -1.47 4.23 1.07
N GLY A 223 -2.51 4.58 0.29
CA GLY A 223 -3.36 3.61 -0.39
C GLY A 223 -4.25 2.76 0.50
N TYR A 224 -4.98 1.87 -0.15
CA TYR A 224 -5.83 0.86 0.48
C TYR A 224 -5.26 -0.54 0.34
N GLU A 225 -4.83 -0.92 -0.85
CA GLU A 225 -4.33 -2.25 -1.13
C GLU A 225 -2.99 -2.53 -0.43
N THR A 226 -2.72 -3.79 -0.20
CA THR A 226 -1.49 -4.25 0.45
C THR A 226 -0.88 -5.41 -0.30
N LEU A 227 0.45 -5.55 -0.21
CA LEU A 227 1.16 -6.71 -0.73
C LEU A 227 0.73 -8.02 -0.07
N MET A 228 0.31 -7.95 1.18
CA MET A 228 -0.03 -9.13 1.98
C MET A 228 -1.28 -9.82 1.46
N GLY A 229 -1.13 -10.91 0.73
CA GLY A 229 -2.21 -11.66 0.08
C GLY A 229 -3.44 -11.89 0.93
N PRO A 230 -3.34 -12.35 2.22
CA PRO A 230 -4.51 -12.54 3.08
C PRO A 230 -5.33 -11.28 3.35
N TYR A 231 -4.76 -10.10 3.22
CA TYR A 231 -5.42 -8.81 3.49
C TYR A 231 -5.88 -8.08 2.22
N ARG A 232 -5.79 -8.73 1.09
CA ARG A 232 -6.16 -8.20 -0.23
C ARG A 232 -7.34 -9.00 -0.80
N PRO A 233 -8.41 -8.33 -1.28
CA PRO A 233 -9.61 -9.00 -1.80
C PRO A 233 -9.41 -9.70 -3.15
N THR A 234 -8.47 -9.22 -3.96
CA THR A 234 -8.15 -9.68 -5.30
C THR A 234 -6.72 -10.23 -5.36
N TYR A 235 -6.41 -11.09 -6.32
CA TYR A 235 -5.06 -11.59 -6.50
C TYR A 235 -4.14 -10.53 -7.09
N SER A 236 -4.58 -9.84 -8.14
CA SER A 236 -3.85 -8.72 -8.70
C SER A 236 -4.06 -7.43 -7.91
N GLU A 237 -3.14 -6.49 -8.02
CA GLU A 237 -3.23 -5.15 -7.48
C GLU A 237 -3.64 -4.13 -8.55
N SER A 238 -4.06 -2.95 -8.09
CA SER A 238 -4.37 -1.80 -8.94
C SER A 238 -3.09 -1.14 -9.50
N TYR A 239 -3.23 -0.35 -10.57
CA TYR A 239 -2.15 0.52 -11.07
C TYR A 239 -1.69 1.52 -10.00
N PHE A 240 -2.61 1.94 -9.17
CA PHE A 240 -2.31 2.85 -8.09
C PHE A 240 -1.39 2.25 -7.03
N TRP A 241 -1.66 1.02 -6.59
CA TRP A 241 -0.96 0.40 -5.48
C TRP A 241 0.55 0.28 -5.72
N ILE A 242 0.96 -0.26 -6.86
CA ILE A 242 2.39 -0.55 -7.14
C ILE A 242 3.28 0.68 -7.04
N LYS A 243 2.71 1.86 -7.13
CA LYS A 243 3.46 3.10 -7.22
C LYS A 243 3.61 3.81 -5.88
N TYR A 244 2.88 3.39 -4.84
CA TYR A 244 2.79 4.16 -3.59
C TYR A 244 2.93 3.36 -2.30
N GLU A 245 2.52 2.09 -2.27
CA GLU A 245 2.68 1.30 -1.06
C GLU A 245 4.03 0.58 -1.01
N VAL A 246 4.94 1.13 -0.24
CA VAL A 246 6.25 0.52 -0.02
C VAL A 246 6.63 0.53 1.45
N GLY A 247 7.48 -0.43 1.83
CA GLY A 247 8.12 -0.44 3.13
C GLY A 247 9.34 0.48 3.13
N SER A 248 9.37 1.44 4.04
CA SER A 248 10.50 2.36 4.18
C SER A 248 10.84 2.59 5.64
N THR A 249 12.11 2.84 5.93
CA THR A 249 12.50 3.23 7.28
C THR A 249 11.95 4.60 7.58
N SER A 250 11.24 4.70 8.68
CA SER A 250 10.49 5.90 9.08
C SER A 250 10.36 6.00 10.58
N ALA A 251 10.08 7.21 11.06
CA ALA A 251 9.64 7.50 12.41
C ALA A 251 8.27 8.17 12.32
N LEU A 252 7.25 7.45 12.81
CA LEU A 252 5.86 7.92 12.76
C LEU A 252 5.29 8.04 14.17
N ALA A 253 4.40 9.00 14.33
CA ALA A 253 3.57 9.17 15.53
C ALA A 253 2.10 9.09 15.13
N THR A 254 1.30 8.35 15.87
CA THR A 254 -0.16 8.32 15.77
C THR A 254 -0.74 8.98 17.03
N ILE A 255 -1.48 10.05 16.84
CA ILE A 255 -2.18 10.77 17.90
C ILE A 255 -3.67 10.44 17.77
N HIS A 256 -4.33 10.19 18.87
CA HIS A 256 -5.76 9.90 18.97
C HIS A 256 -6.51 11.04 19.66
N PRO A 257 -6.77 12.19 18.99
CA PRO A 257 -7.43 13.34 19.64
C PRO A 257 -8.80 12.99 20.21
N THR A 258 -9.50 12.08 19.55
CA THR A 258 -10.78 11.54 20.00
C THR A 258 -10.86 10.06 19.62
N ALA A 259 -11.84 9.33 20.15
CA ALA A 259 -12.12 7.95 19.73
C ALA A 259 -12.49 7.79 18.24
N LYS A 260 -12.70 8.89 17.52
CA LYS A 260 -13.16 8.94 16.12
C LYS A 260 -12.15 9.53 15.15
N LEU A 261 -11.06 10.08 15.64
CA LEU A 261 -10.04 10.74 14.81
C LEU A 261 -8.66 10.22 15.19
N ASP A 262 -7.98 9.65 14.21
CA ASP A 262 -6.56 9.31 14.30
C ASP A 262 -5.78 10.23 13.36
N LEU A 263 -4.69 10.78 13.84
CA LEU A 263 -3.76 11.60 13.06
C LEU A 263 -2.40 10.92 13.08
N ILE A 264 -1.89 10.54 11.92
CA ILE A 264 -0.56 9.97 11.75
C ILE A 264 0.32 11.02 11.11
N GLY A 265 1.53 11.18 11.60
CA GLY A 265 2.51 12.07 10.99
C GLY A 265 3.92 11.60 11.26
N GLY A 266 4.85 11.92 10.35
CA GLY A 266 6.24 11.60 10.58
C GLY A 266 7.14 11.75 9.37
N VAL A 267 8.36 11.25 9.53
CA VAL A 267 9.44 11.33 8.55
C VAL A 267 9.75 9.95 7.98
N VAL A 268 10.10 9.92 6.70
CA VAL A 268 10.40 8.72 5.92
C VAL A 268 11.73 8.93 5.22
N MET A 269 12.63 7.94 5.23
CA MET A 269 13.94 8.07 4.61
C MET A 269 13.91 8.10 3.07
N GLY A 270 12.74 7.91 2.48
CA GLY A 270 12.49 7.90 1.04
C GLY A 270 11.81 6.62 0.59
N TYR A 271 11.44 6.58 -0.68
CA TYR A 271 10.69 5.47 -1.26
C TYR A 271 11.49 4.16 -1.25
N ASN A 272 10.94 3.11 -0.63
CA ASN A 272 11.47 1.75 -0.61
C ASN A 272 12.94 1.66 -0.17
N THR A 273 13.24 2.23 0.99
CA THR A 273 14.61 2.23 1.56
C THR A 273 14.68 1.48 2.88
N VAL A 274 15.86 0.93 3.20
CA VAL A 274 16.19 0.34 4.50
C VAL A 274 17.10 1.28 5.29
N PHE A 275 18.26 1.63 4.76
CA PHE A 275 19.29 2.41 5.45
C PHE A 275 19.65 3.71 4.73
N GLU A 276 19.38 3.79 3.44
CA GLU A 276 19.79 4.90 2.60
C GLU A 276 18.78 6.06 2.66
N LEU A 277 19.26 7.25 2.98
CA LEU A 277 18.51 8.49 2.77
C LEU A 277 18.64 8.91 1.30
N ARG A 278 17.66 8.56 0.47
CA ARG A 278 17.73 8.74 -0.99
C ARG A 278 17.74 10.18 -1.44
N GLY A 279 17.01 11.05 -0.76
CA GLY A 279 17.05 12.49 -0.97
C GLY A 279 18.13 13.15 -0.12
N ARG A 280 18.28 14.46 -0.29
CA ARG A 280 19.12 15.27 0.61
C ARG A 280 18.42 15.62 1.93
N SER A 281 17.15 15.30 2.03
CA SER A 281 16.30 15.45 3.21
C SER A 281 15.30 14.28 3.26
N PRO A 282 14.74 13.95 4.43
CA PRO A 282 13.67 12.96 4.51
C PRO A 282 12.41 13.44 3.79
N SER A 283 11.57 12.48 3.44
CA SER A 283 10.19 12.72 3.02
C SER A 283 9.28 12.78 4.24
N TYR A 284 8.09 13.29 4.07
CA TYR A 284 7.10 13.49 5.14
C TYR A 284 5.79 12.83 4.75
N VAL A 285 5.13 12.22 5.72
CA VAL A 285 3.79 11.69 5.56
C VAL A 285 2.87 12.24 6.63
N THR A 286 1.64 12.54 6.24
CA THR A 286 0.56 12.90 7.16
C THR A 286 -0.71 12.20 6.71
N ARG A 287 -1.43 11.58 7.64
CA ARG A 287 -2.70 10.91 7.39
C ARG A 287 -3.69 11.25 8.49
N ALA A 288 -4.92 11.55 8.10
CA ALA A 288 -6.06 11.67 8.99
C ALA A 288 -7.05 10.54 8.69
N LEU A 289 -7.51 9.83 9.72
CA LEU A 289 -8.56 8.84 9.64
C LEU A 289 -9.70 9.29 10.53
N TYR A 290 -10.85 9.56 9.95
CA TYR A 290 -12.04 10.03 10.65
C TYR A 290 -13.20 9.04 10.53
N ARG A 291 -13.84 8.75 11.66
CA ARG A 291 -15.03 7.92 11.82
C ARG A 291 -16.21 8.83 12.14
N PRO A 292 -17.12 9.15 11.19
CA PRO A 292 -18.21 10.10 11.40
C PRO A 292 -19.16 9.72 12.55
N HIS A 293 -19.70 10.72 13.24
CA HIS A 293 -20.64 10.49 14.33
C HIS A 293 -21.96 9.90 13.87
N PHE A 294 -22.41 10.30 12.68
CA PHE A 294 -23.68 9.93 12.11
C PHE A 294 -23.67 8.56 11.44
N ASP A 295 -22.46 8.02 11.17
CA ASP A 295 -22.34 6.74 10.50
C ASP A 295 -21.09 5.99 10.96
N LYS A 296 -21.31 4.96 11.76
CA LYS A 296 -20.26 4.08 12.28
C LYS A 296 -19.69 3.10 11.26
N TYR A 297 -20.31 2.98 10.11
CA TYR A 297 -19.90 2.09 9.01
C TYR A 297 -19.01 2.78 7.99
N THR A 298 -18.78 4.09 8.17
CA THR A 298 -17.94 4.89 7.29
C THR A 298 -16.59 5.24 7.94
N GLN A 299 -15.55 5.17 7.15
CA GLN A 299 -14.24 5.74 7.45
C GLN A 299 -13.85 6.67 6.31
N LEU A 300 -13.45 7.88 6.65
CA LEU A 300 -12.90 8.87 5.72
C LEU A 300 -11.42 9.02 6.01
N ILE A 301 -10.59 8.92 4.98
CA ILE A 301 -9.14 8.93 5.13
C ILE A 301 -8.58 9.94 4.13
N ALA A 302 -7.72 10.81 4.62
CA ALA A 302 -6.94 11.73 3.81
C ALA A 302 -5.45 11.52 4.09
N THR A 303 -4.65 11.38 3.03
CA THR A 303 -3.20 11.18 3.15
C THR A 303 -2.47 12.19 2.26
N VAL A 304 -1.39 12.74 2.78
CA VAL A 304 -0.41 13.53 2.02
C VAL A 304 0.97 12.94 2.29
N TYR A 305 1.69 12.63 1.21
CA TYR A 305 3.09 12.26 1.24
C TYR A 305 3.88 13.24 0.38
N THR A 306 5.03 13.72 0.85
CA THR A 306 5.83 14.68 0.10
C THR A 306 7.31 14.60 0.48
N GLY A 307 8.17 14.70 -0.49
CA GLY A 307 9.61 14.71 -0.26
C GLY A 307 10.45 14.56 -1.53
N PRO A 308 11.77 14.59 -1.38
CA PRO A 308 12.69 14.38 -2.48
C PRO A 308 12.79 12.89 -2.83
N GLU A 309 11.97 12.43 -3.77
CA GLU A 309 11.94 11.05 -4.22
C GLU A 309 12.60 10.89 -5.58
N PRO A 310 13.66 10.09 -5.70
CA PRO A 310 14.22 9.72 -7.00
C PRO A 310 13.36 8.63 -7.64
N PHE A 311 12.47 9.01 -8.55
CA PHE A 311 11.52 8.09 -9.17
C PHE A 311 12.12 7.18 -10.24
N ALA A 312 13.07 7.67 -11.00
CA ALA A 312 13.76 6.88 -12.00
C ALA A 312 15.11 6.41 -11.46
N VAL A 313 15.27 5.13 -11.28
CA VAL A 313 16.55 4.46 -10.96
C VAL A 313 17.47 4.46 -12.16
N THR A 314 17.41 5.43 -13.03
CA THR A 314 18.45 5.69 -14.02
C THR A 314 19.56 6.47 -13.34
N ALA A 315 20.72 5.87 -13.31
CA ALA A 315 21.92 6.41 -12.68
C ALA A 315 22.09 7.92 -12.94
N GLY A 316 22.10 8.70 -11.87
CA GLY A 316 22.44 10.13 -11.92
C GLY A 316 21.30 11.12 -11.64
N HIS A 317 20.06 10.70 -11.42
CA HIS A 317 18.93 11.60 -11.14
C HIS A 317 18.58 11.64 -9.66
N LEU A 318 19.35 12.36 -8.88
CA LEU A 318 19.04 12.68 -7.49
C LEU A 318 18.10 13.89 -7.44
N GLY A 319 16.92 13.73 -6.83
CA GLY A 319 16.19 14.84 -6.25
C GLY A 319 15.07 15.44 -7.08
N THR A 320 14.13 14.67 -7.58
CA THR A 320 12.79 15.19 -7.89
C THR A 320 12.00 15.27 -6.59
N TRP A 321 11.29 16.38 -6.40
CA TRP A 321 10.37 16.52 -5.28
C TRP A 321 9.02 15.93 -5.68
N GLN A 322 8.51 15.01 -4.87
CA GLN A 322 7.21 14.40 -5.09
C GLN A 322 6.17 14.95 -4.12
N ILE A 323 4.94 15.04 -4.60
CA ILE A 323 3.75 15.26 -3.79
C ILE A 323 2.73 14.19 -4.18
N LEU A 324 2.18 13.49 -3.19
CA LEU A 324 1.05 12.58 -3.31
C LEU A 324 -0.05 13.06 -2.37
N ALA A 325 -1.26 13.19 -2.87
CA ALA A 325 -2.47 13.46 -2.09
C ALA A 325 -3.53 12.41 -2.40
N GLU A 326 -4.12 11.83 -1.38
CA GLU A 326 -5.15 10.80 -1.48
C GLU A 326 -6.34 11.13 -0.61
N LEU A 327 -7.52 10.79 -1.13
CA LEU A 327 -8.74 10.70 -0.36
C LEU A 327 -9.33 9.31 -0.54
N GLN A 328 -9.73 8.69 0.56
CA GLN A 328 -10.29 7.36 0.58
C GLN A 328 -11.54 7.33 1.45
N THR A 329 -12.55 6.62 0.98
CA THR A 329 -13.75 6.30 1.76
C THR A 329 -13.87 4.79 1.85
N ARG A 330 -14.12 4.27 3.04
CA ARG A 330 -14.52 2.88 3.28
C ARG A 330 -15.90 2.91 3.87
N HIS A 331 -16.82 2.14 3.28
CA HIS A 331 -18.20 2.10 3.74
C HIS A 331 -18.77 0.68 3.69
N VAL A 332 -19.52 0.31 4.72
CA VAL A 332 -20.26 -0.95 4.78
C VAL A 332 -21.74 -0.63 4.60
N TRP A 333 -22.25 -0.82 3.41
CA TRP A 333 -23.65 -0.57 3.04
C TRP A 333 -24.62 -1.51 3.75
N THR A 334 -24.27 -2.77 3.82
CA THR A 334 -25.04 -3.82 4.46
C THR A 334 -24.10 -4.86 5.10
N PRO A 335 -24.57 -5.79 5.93
CA PRO A 335 -23.74 -6.89 6.42
C PRO A 335 -23.14 -7.78 5.31
N ARG A 336 -23.53 -7.56 4.06
CA ARG A 336 -23.06 -8.33 2.90
C ARG A 336 -22.32 -7.50 1.85
N ILE A 337 -22.38 -6.17 1.92
CA ILE A 337 -21.82 -5.29 0.90
C ILE A 337 -20.94 -4.24 1.56
N GLY A 338 -19.68 -4.20 1.17
CA GLY A 338 -18.75 -3.16 1.53
C GLY A 338 -18.01 -2.61 0.33
N GLN A 339 -17.58 -1.37 0.44
CA GLN A 339 -16.98 -0.64 -0.65
C GLN A 339 -15.80 0.20 -0.18
N VAL A 340 -14.79 0.28 -1.00
CA VAL A 340 -13.69 1.25 -0.88
C VAL A 340 -13.65 2.07 -2.14
N ALA A 341 -13.74 3.38 -1.98
CA ALA A 341 -13.50 4.34 -3.05
C ALA A 341 -12.27 5.16 -2.71
N GLN A 342 -11.40 5.35 -3.68
CA GLN A 342 -10.16 6.11 -3.51
C GLN A 342 -9.93 7.00 -4.73
N VAL A 343 -9.45 8.21 -4.49
CA VAL A 343 -8.96 9.11 -5.50
C VAL A 343 -7.57 9.58 -5.10
N HIS A 344 -6.70 9.76 -6.07
CA HIS A 344 -5.36 10.25 -5.82
C HIS A 344 -4.90 11.23 -6.88
N TYR A 345 -3.99 12.07 -6.47
CA TYR A 345 -3.19 12.92 -7.31
C TYR A 345 -1.74 12.86 -6.83
N ALA A 346 -0.81 12.61 -7.74
CA ALA A 346 0.59 12.76 -7.45
C ALA A 346 1.28 13.59 -8.52
N ALA A 347 2.35 14.27 -8.17
CA ALA A 347 3.14 15.04 -9.09
C ALA A 347 4.61 14.96 -8.71
N ASP A 348 5.45 14.69 -9.68
CA ASP A 348 6.89 14.88 -9.59
C ASP A 348 7.21 16.31 -10.05
N VAL A 349 7.62 17.12 -9.09
CA VAL A 349 8.02 18.50 -9.35
C VAL A 349 9.43 18.49 -9.91
N ARG A 350 9.58 18.88 -11.17
CA ARG A 350 10.83 18.86 -11.94
C ARG A 350 11.28 17.44 -12.29
N ASP A 351 10.48 16.74 -13.05
CA ASP A 351 10.92 15.57 -13.78
C ASP A 351 12.28 15.83 -14.46
N PRO A 352 13.31 15.01 -14.20
CA PRO A 352 14.65 15.21 -14.73
C PRO A 352 14.69 15.19 -16.26
N THR A 353 13.80 14.47 -16.90
CA THR A 353 13.73 14.27 -18.36
C THR A 353 13.01 15.44 -19.03
N THR A 354 11.81 15.77 -18.56
CA THR A 354 10.96 16.80 -19.18
C THR A 354 11.18 18.18 -18.61
N LYS A 355 11.85 18.31 -17.45
CA LYS A 355 12.00 19.55 -16.68
C LYS A 355 10.67 20.19 -16.27
N ARG A 356 9.58 19.45 -16.33
CA ARG A 356 8.21 19.87 -16.04
C ARG A 356 7.65 19.10 -14.86
N VAL A 357 6.51 19.52 -14.38
CA VAL A 357 5.69 18.77 -13.44
C VAL A 357 5.04 17.63 -14.19
N SER A 358 5.22 16.40 -13.72
CA SER A 358 4.65 15.19 -14.31
C SER A 358 3.55 14.66 -13.38
N PRO A 359 2.28 15.04 -13.61
CA PRO A 359 1.18 14.59 -12.78
C PRO A 359 0.76 13.16 -13.13
N THR A 360 0.37 12.41 -12.10
CA THR A 360 -0.42 11.19 -12.23
C THR A 360 -1.67 11.32 -11.39
N GLN A 361 -2.77 10.73 -11.83
CA GLN A 361 -4.03 10.78 -11.09
C GLN A 361 -4.87 9.56 -11.40
N GLY A 362 -5.75 9.19 -10.48
CA GLY A 362 -6.62 8.05 -10.69
C GLY A 362 -7.75 7.96 -9.69
N THR A 363 -8.65 7.07 -10.03
CA THR A 363 -9.79 6.67 -9.20
C THR A 363 -9.82 5.15 -9.10
N TYR A 364 -10.16 4.67 -7.93
CA TYR A 364 -10.22 3.26 -7.60
C TYR A 364 -11.53 2.98 -6.87
N LEU A 365 -12.22 1.95 -7.29
CA LEU A 365 -13.43 1.47 -6.66
C LEU A 365 -13.34 -0.04 -6.46
N LEU A 366 -13.43 -0.48 -5.22
CA LEU A 366 -13.52 -1.89 -4.87
C LEU A 366 -14.86 -2.14 -4.19
N THR A 367 -15.60 -3.14 -4.67
CA THR A 367 -16.83 -3.59 -4.03
C THR A 367 -16.72 -5.06 -3.66
N ALA A 368 -17.00 -5.38 -2.41
CA ALA A 368 -16.98 -6.73 -1.89
C ALA A 368 -18.41 -7.17 -1.50
N PHE A 369 -18.80 -8.34 -2.00
CA PHE A 369 -20.09 -8.98 -1.73
C PHE A 369 -19.87 -10.27 -0.96
N ARG A 370 -20.33 -10.34 0.26
CA ARG A 370 -20.33 -11.56 1.07
C ARG A 370 -21.54 -12.42 0.69
N VAL A 371 -21.32 -13.44 -0.12
CA VAL A 371 -22.37 -14.41 -0.52
C VAL A 371 -22.68 -15.36 0.63
N THR A 372 -21.62 -15.92 1.23
CA THR A 372 -21.66 -16.74 2.45
C THR A 372 -20.49 -16.37 3.37
N PRO A 373 -20.41 -16.90 4.60
CA PRO A 373 -19.22 -16.72 5.44
C PRO A 373 -17.91 -17.26 4.82
N LYS A 374 -18.02 -18.11 3.79
CA LYS A 374 -16.89 -18.77 3.12
C LYS A 374 -16.70 -18.34 1.66
N LEU A 375 -17.55 -17.49 1.13
CA LEU A 375 -17.52 -17.04 -0.26
C LEU A 375 -17.78 -15.55 -0.36
N PHE A 376 -16.82 -14.84 -0.94
CA PHE A 376 -16.94 -13.42 -1.31
C PHE A 376 -16.73 -13.26 -2.81
N VAL A 377 -17.47 -12.34 -3.39
CA VAL A 377 -17.29 -11.84 -4.76
C VAL A 377 -16.78 -10.42 -4.66
N ASN A 378 -15.71 -10.11 -5.36
CA ASN A 378 -15.11 -8.79 -5.35
C ASN A 378 -15.05 -8.25 -6.77
N THR A 379 -15.43 -6.99 -6.95
CA THR A 379 -15.16 -6.25 -8.19
C THR A 379 -14.24 -5.10 -7.89
N ARG A 380 -13.35 -4.79 -8.84
CA ARG A 380 -12.49 -3.60 -8.78
C ARG A 380 -12.54 -2.92 -10.14
N GLU A 381 -12.71 -1.62 -10.12
CA GLU A 381 -12.67 -0.75 -11.28
C GLU A 381 -11.67 0.37 -11.00
N GLU A 382 -10.78 0.62 -11.96
CA GLU A 382 -9.78 1.67 -11.85
C GLU A 382 -9.67 2.47 -13.14
N TRP A 383 -9.43 3.76 -12.98
CA TRP A 383 -8.95 4.65 -14.01
C TRP A 383 -7.67 5.33 -13.51
N PHE A 384 -6.62 5.30 -14.34
CA PHE A 384 -5.31 5.83 -14.01
C PHE A 384 -4.74 6.61 -15.21
N SER A 385 -4.29 7.83 -14.98
CA SER A 385 -3.67 8.69 -15.98
C SER A 385 -2.22 8.98 -15.62
N ASP A 386 -1.33 8.67 -16.55
CA ASP A 386 0.10 8.92 -16.49
C ASP A 386 0.59 9.51 -17.83
N PRO A 387 0.30 10.78 -18.09
CA PRO A 387 0.54 11.41 -19.38
C PRO A 387 2.01 11.49 -19.80
N HIS A 388 2.92 11.28 -18.87
CA HIS A 388 4.36 11.34 -19.14
C HIS A 388 5.08 9.99 -18.92
N GLY A 389 4.39 8.92 -18.55
CA GLY A 389 4.98 7.60 -18.31
C GLY A 389 5.90 7.55 -17.10
N VAL A 390 5.62 8.37 -16.07
CA VAL A 390 6.46 8.45 -14.86
C VAL A 390 6.27 7.23 -13.98
N ARG A 391 5.09 6.64 -14.03
CA ARG A 391 4.68 5.50 -13.22
C ARG A 391 4.57 4.22 -14.03
N ASN A 392 3.95 4.32 -15.17
CA ASN A 392 3.95 3.27 -16.18
C ASN A 392 4.99 3.62 -17.24
N GLU A 393 5.68 2.65 -17.76
CA GLU A 393 6.76 2.89 -18.74
C GLU A 393 6.26 3.57 -20.02
N THR A 394 4.97 3.39 -20.32
CA THR A 394 4.32 3.98 -21.51
C THR A 394 3.39 5.11 -21.09
N PRO A 395 3.61 6.35 -21.59
CA PRO A 395 2.72 7.48 -21.31
C PRO A 395 1.29 7.20 -21.76
N GLY A 396 0.29 7.52 -20.93
CA GLY A 396 -1.10 7.41 -21.33
C GLY A 396 -2.11 7.29 -20.21
N THR A 397 -3.28 6.82 -20.61
CA THR A 397 -4.40 6.53 -19.71
C THR A 397 -4.67 5.04 -19.70
N TYR A 398 -4.88 4.51 -18.52
CA TYR A 398 -5.14 3.10 -18.24
C TYR A 398 -6.46 2.96 -17.50
N SER A 399 -7.15 1.88 -17.78
CA SER A 399 -8.34 1.46 -17.03
C SER A 399 -8.29 -0.04 -16.81
N GLU A 400 -8.81 -0.49 -15.68
CA GLU A 400 -8.97 -1.90 -15.43
C GLU A 400 -10.35 -2.21 -14.87
N ALA A 401 -10.81 -3.44 -15.12
CA ALA A 401 -11.95 -4.02 -14.45
C ALA A 401 -11.64 -5.46 -14.07
N SER A 402 -11.82 -5.80 -12.79
CA SER A 402 -11.58 -7.15 -12.29
C SER A 402 -12.81 -7.72 -11.59
N LEU A 403 -12.94 -9.04 -11.70
CA LEU A 403 -13.88 -9.87 -10.94
C LEU A 403 -13.10 -10.98 -10.26
N GLY A 404 -13.08 -10.97 -8.94
CA GLY A 404 -12.40 -11.97 -8.12
C GLY A 404 -13.34 -12.67 -7.16
N LEU A 405 -12.98 -13.88 -6.77
CA LEU A 405 -13.65 -14.62 -5.70
C LEU A 405 -12.67 -14.84 -4.56
N ASN A 406 -13.17 -14.90 -3.33
CA ASN A 406 -12.45 -15.47 -2.20
C ASN A 406 -13.25 -16.68 -1.69
N VAL A 407 -12.70 -17.88 -1.88
CA VAL A 407 -13.30 -19.13 -1.48
C VAL A 407 -12.50 -19.67 -0.30
N MET A 408 -13.09 -19.65 0.89
CA MET A 408 -12.48 -20.06 2.16
C MET A 408 -13.20 -21.28 2.74
N PRO A 409 -12.97 -22.50 2.20
CA PRO A 409 -13.66 -23.71 2.67
C PRO A 409 -13.37 -24.00 4.14
N VAL A 410 -12.15 -23.68 4.57
CA VAL A 410 -11.67 -23.75 5.96
C VAL A 410 -10.89 -22.46 6.30
N ALA A 411 -10.76 -22.17 7.56
CA ALA A 411 -10.19 -20.90 8.05
C ALA A 411 -8.76 -20.63 7.56
N TRP A 412 -7.94 -21.66 7.41
CA TRP A 412 -6.53 -21.56 7.03
C TRP A 412 -6.29 -21.57 5.52
N LEU A 413 -7.33 -21.77 4.69
CA LEU A 413 -7.20 -21.88 3.24
C LEU A 413 -8.07 -20.83 2.54
N ASN A 414 -7.45 -20.03 1.64
CA ASN A 414 -8.15 -19.12 0.76
C ASN A 414 -7.73 -19.38 -0.69
N PHE A 415 -8.68 -19.67 -1.56
CA PHE A 415 -8.49 -19.80 -3.00
C PHE A 415 -9.13 -18.60 -3.67
N ARG A 416 -8.35 -17.88 -4.52
CA ARG A 416 -8.80 -16.62 -5.14
C ARG A 416 -8.65 -16.66 -6.67
N PRO A 417 -9.62 -17.21 -7.41
CA PRO A 417 -9.68 -17.01 -8.85
C PRO A 417 -10.09 -15.57 -9.20
N GLU A 418 -9.47 -15.03 -10.24
CA GLU A 418 -9.69 -13.67 -10.74
C GLU A 418 -9.66 -13.63 -12.26
N ALA A 419 -10.56 -12.83 -12.86
CA ALA A 419 -10.50 -12.39 -14.24
C ALA A 419 -10.33 -10.86 -14.25
N ARG A 420 -9.37 -10.36 -15.06
CA ARG A 420 -9.06 -8.94 -15.15
C ARG A 420 -8.88 -8.54 -16.60
N GLY A 421 -9.53 -7.46 -17.00
CA GLY A 421 -9.33 -6.77 -18.26
C GLY A 421 -8.64 -5.44 -18.05
N ASP A 422 -7.53 -5.21 -18.76
CA ASP A 422 -6.79 -3.96 -18.79
C ASP A 422 -6.95 -3.29 -20.14
N PHE A 423 -7.14 -1.97 -20.14
CA PHE A 423 -7.35 -1.15 -21.33
C PHE A 423 -6.46 0.09 -21.25
N ALA A 424 -5.78 0.41 -22.36
CA ALA A 424 -4.96 1.61 -22.47
C ALA A 424 -5.35 2.44 -23.69
N GLY A 425 -5.22 3.76 -23.58
CA GLY A 425 -5.44 4.69 -24.69
C GLY A 425 -4.45 4.50 -25.84
N GLN A 426 -3.30 3.92 -25.58
CA GLN A 426 -2.22 3.63 -26.51
C GLN A 426 -1.83 2.13 -26.45
N ARG A 427 -0.90 1.70 -27.28
CA ARG A 427 -0.37 0.35 -27.27
C ARG A 427 0.68 0.20 -26.16
N SER A 428 0.27 -0.28 -24.99
CA SER A 428 1.11 -0.40 -23.79
C SER A 428 1.44 -1.84 -23.42
N PHE A 429 0.55 -2.79 -23.71
CA PHE A 429 0.72 -4.18 -23.30
C PHE A 429 1.51 -4.93 -24.38
N ALA A 430 2.82 -5.04 -24.18
CA ALA A 430 3.68 -5.77 -25.10
C ALA A 430 3.42 -7.27 -25.00
N ALA A 431 3.30 -7.93 -26.15
CA ALA A 431 3.35 -9.38 -26.18
C ALA A 431 4.77 -9.84 -25.77
N SER A 432 4.86 -10.81 -24.86
CA SER A 432 6.11 -11.50 -24.60
C SER A 432 6.67 -12.07 -25.90
N LEU A 433 7.96 -12.15 -26.07
CA LEU A 433 8.66 -12.61 -27.26
C LEU A 433 8.65 -11.65 -28.46
N GLY A 434 8.53 -10.34 -28.23
CA GLY A 434 8.70 -9.32 -29.27
C GLY A 434 7.52 -9.15 -30.21
N GLY A 435 6.34 -9.63 -29.83
CA GLY A 435 5.09 -9.34 -30.55
C GLY A 435 4.71 -7.86 -30.46
N PRO A 436 3.83 -7.38 -31.35
CA PRO A 436 3.38 -5.99 -31.32
C PRO A 436 2.59 -5.70 -30.05
N ALA A 437 2.87 -4.58 -29.42
CA ALA A 437 2.11 -4.11 -28.26
C ALA A 437 0.62 -3.94 -28.62
N THR A 438 -0.25 -4.25 -27.66
CA THR A 438 -1.71 -4.13 -27.76
C THR A 438 -2.25 -3.03 -26.86
N ARG A 439 -3.50 -2.64 -27.05
CA ARG A 439 -4.20 -1.68 -26.18
C ARG A 439 -4.96 -2.38 -25.05
N ASN A 440 -5.13 -3.68 -25.15
CA ASN A 440 -5.92 -4.47 -24.21
C ASN A 440 -5.13 -5.68 -23.76
N GLN A 441 -5.31 -6.06 -22.52
CA GLN A 441 -4.78 -7.29 -21.92
C GLN A 441 -5.90 -7.96 -21.13
N LEU A 442 -6.06 -9.26 -21.31
CA LEU A 442 -6.91 -10.10 -20.45
C LEU A 442 -6.01 -11.04 -19.66
N THR A 443 -6.22 -11.05 -18.36
CA THR A 443 -5.62 -12.07 -17.48
C THR A 443 -6.71 -12.87 -16.79
N VAL A 444 -6.48 -14.18 -16.68
CA VAL A 444 -7.27 -15.09 -15.84
C VAL A 444 -6.28 -15.76 -14.90
N ALA A 445 -6.47 -15.55 -13.64
CA ALA A 445 -5.48 -15.92 -12.65
C ALA A 445 -6.12 -16.59 -11.43
N PHE A 446 -5.33 -17.28 -10.66
CA PHE A 446 -5.71 -17.70 -9.32
C PHE A 446 -4.50 -17.75 -8.41
N ASP A 447 -4.72 -17.57 -7.13
CA ASP A 447 -3.76 -17.95 -6.11
C ASP A 447 -4.40 -18.81 -5.01
N LEU A 448 -3.54 -19.47 -4.26
CA LEU A 448 -3.88 -20.28 -3.11
C LEU A 448 -3.05 -19.80 -1.92
N ILE A 449 -3.75 -19.36 -0.87
CA ILE A 449 -3.13 -18.89 0.36
C ILE A 449 -3.39 -19.89 1.47
N VAL A 450 -2.30 -20.46 2.01
CA VAL A 450 -2.32 -21.34 3.16
C VAL A 450 -1.80 -20.58 4.37
N LYS A 451 -2.66 -20.30 5.35
CA LYS A 451 -2.38 -19.48 6.53
C LYS A 451 -2.07 -20.36 7.74
N PHE A 452 -1.20 -19.89 8.61
CA PHE A 452 -0.88 -20.53 9.88
C PHE A 452 -0.75 -19.48 11.01
N ASP A 453 -1.08 -19.89 12.22
CA ASP A 453 -0.85 -19.13 13.44
C ASP A 453 -0.24 -20.09 14.49
N ALA A 454 0.91 -19.74 15.03
CA ALA A 454 1.60 -20.60 15.99
C ALA A 454 0.93 -20.62 17.38
N PHE A 455 -0.03 -19.70 17.63
CA PHE A 455 -0.52 -19.42 18.99
C PHE A 455 -2.02 -19.54 19.19
N ARG A 456 -2.79 -19.68 18.13
CA ARG A 456 -4.24 -19.83 18.23
C ARG A 456 -4.71 -21.24 17.99
#